data_6e7e1763a7678df3895be781cba09fa1
#
_entry.id   6e7e1763a7678df3895be781cba09fa1
#
_cell.length_a   1.000
_cell.length_b   1.000
_cell.length_c   1.000
_cell.angle_alpha   90.00
_cell.angle_beta   90.00
_cell.angle_gamma   90.00
#
_symmetry.space_group_name_H-M   'P 1'
#
loop_
_entity.id
_entity.type
_entity.pdbx_description
1 polymer ?
#
loop_
_entity_poly.entity_id
_entity_poly.type
_entity_poly.pdbx_seq_one_letter_code
_entity_poly.pdbx_strand_id
1 'polypeptide(L)'
;STLRTVSSGMEAKYQAMIMGLSEYVKNNNFNGVVLGLSGGIDSALSAAIAVDALGKKNVRGLRMPSSISSKGSLREAEESARLLNIKLETIDISGLVESYEKHLENIFSNTKKDTTEENIQSRIRGVLLMAVSNKFGEMLLSTGNKSEISVGYTTIYGDMNGGFNVLKDAYKTDVYAIAKWRNENFSKNFMGPNGIVVPIKSLTKPPSAELSLNQKDQDN
;
A
#
# COMPACT_ATOMS: atom_id res chain seq x y z
N SER A 1 25.21 10.40 30.70
CA SER A 1 24.48 9.83 29.56
C SER A 1 23.13 9.32 30.06
N THR A 2 22.08 10.03 29.75
CA THR A 2 20.70 9.59 29.99
C THR A 2 20.44 8.39 29.08
N LEU A 3 20.29 7.21 29.68
CA LEU A 3 19.77 6.02 29.00
C LEU A 3 18.40 6.38 28.44
N ARG A 4 18.26 6.42 27.10
CA ARG A 4 16.94 6.51 26.47
C ARG A 4 16.14 5.27 26.86
N THR A 5 14.98 5.45 27.45
CA THR A 5 14.03 4.37 27.67
C THR A 5 13.68 3.77 26.30
N VAL A 6 13.93 2.47 26.17
CA VAL A 6 13.57 1.75 24.94
C VAL A 6 12.03 1.63 24.92
N SER A 7 11.40 2.13 23.90
CA SER A 7 9.95 1.95 23.67
C SER A 7 9.61 0.45 23.65
N SER A 8 8.45 0.08 24.12
CA SER A 8 7.96 -1.30 24.13
C SER A 8 6.60 -1.41 23.42
N GLY A 9 6.19 -2.64 23.11
CA GLY A 9 4.88 -2.89 22.53
C GLY A 9 4.67 -2.27 21.13
N MET A 10 3.51 -1.69 20.90
CA MET A 10 3.13 -1.13 19.58
C MET A 10 3.97 0.10 19.18
N GLU A 11 4.32 0.92 20.14
CA GLU A 11 5.19 2.07 19.90
C GLU A 11 6.55 1.64 19.34
N ALA A 12 7.17 0.63 19.95
CA ALA A 12 8.47 0.12 19.48
C ALA A 12 8.37 -0.45 18.06
N LYS A 13 7.31 -1.23 17.76
CA LYS A 13 7.06 -1.75 16.41
C LYS A 13 6.93 -0.63 15.40
N TYR A 14 6.11 0.38 15.70
CA TYR A 14 5.87 1.50 14.80
C TYR A 14 7.13 2.34 14.57
N GLN A 15 7.87 2.66 15.63
CA GLN A 15 9.14 3.38 15.53
C GLN A 15 10.19 2.61 14.74
N ALA A 16 10.27 1.28 14.88
CA ALA A 16 11.18 0.46 14.09
C ALA A 16 10.84 0.53 12.58
N MET A 17 9.55 0.52 12.21
CA MET A 17 9.11 0.69 10.83
C MET A 17 9.50 2.05 10.25
N ILE A 18 9.29 3.14 11.01
CA ILE A 18 9.69 4.50 10.65
C ILE A 18 11.20 4.60 10.44
N MET A 19 11.98 4.12 11.41
CA MET A 19 13.44 4.17 11.35
C MET A 19 13.98 3.36 10.16
N GLY A 20 13.50 2.12 9.98
CA GLY A 20 13.92 1.26 8.88
C GLY A 20 13.67 1.91 7.51
N LEU A 21 12.49 2.49 7.31
CA LEU A 21 12.16 3.18 6.08
C LEU A 21 13.00 4.44 5.87
N SER A 22 13.09 5.27 6.89
CA SER A 22 13.84 6.55 6.82
C SER A 22 15.32 6.31 6.48
N GLU A 23 15.97 5.39 7.19
CA GLU A 23 17.37 5.06 6.94
C GLU A 23 17.58 4.42 5.56
N TYR A 24 16.68 3.54 5.12
CA TYR A 24 16.78 2.92 3.80
C TYR A 24 16.69 3.96 2.67
N VAL A 25 15.70 4.84 2.73
CA VAL A 25 15.51 5.92 1.73
C VAL A 25 16.73 6.83 1.69
N LYS A 26 17.20 7.27 2.86
CA LYS A 26 18.35 8.16 3.00
C LYS A 26 19.65 7.52 2.49
N ASN A 27 19.95 6.30 2.92
CA ASN A 27 21.22 5.63 2.58
C ASN A 27 21.31 5.24 1.10
N ASN A 28 20.15 5.11 0.42
CA ASN A 28 20.09 4.81 -1.01
C ASN A 28 19.83 6.07 -1.88
N ASN A 29 19.83 7.25 -1.29
CA ASN A 29 19.66 8.55 -1.99
C ASN A 29 18.37 8.65 -2.81
N PHE A 30 17.25 8.07 -2.35
CA PHE A 30 15.96 8.27 -2.98
C PHE A 30 15.37 9.64 -2.65
N ASN A 31 14.69 10.27 -3.62
CA ASN A 31 14.03 11.57 -3.45
C ASN A 31 12.79 11.49 -2.52
N GLY A 32 12.30 10.31 -2.25
CA GLY A 32 11.09 10.03 -1.48
C GLY A 32 10.56 8.65 -1.83
N VAL A 33 9.28 8.44 -1.60
CA VAL A 33 8.61 7.17 -1.91
C VAL A 33 7.32 7.37 -2.70
N VAL A 34 7.01 6.40 -3.55
CA VAL A 34 5.72 6.26 -4.23
C VAL A 34 5.07 4.95 -3.80
N LEU A 35 3.76 4.93 -3.62
CA LEU A 35 3.01 3.72 -3.30
C LEU A 35 1.61 3.74 -3.90
N GLY A 36 1.06 2.53 -4.12
CA GLY A 36 -0.34 2.36 -4.51
C GLY A 36 -1.27 2.58 -3.31
N LEU A 37 -2.30 3.41 -3.46
CA LEU A 37 -3.38 3.57 -2.49
C LEU A 37 -4.64 2.90 -3.01
N SER A 38 -4.92 1.70 -2.47
CA SER A 38 -6.09 0.88 -2.85
C SER A 38 -7.36 1.23 -2.07
N GLY A 39 -7.22 1.94 -0.94
CA GLY A 39 -8.28 2.12 0.05
C GLY A 39 -8.31 1.02 1.12
N GLY A 40 -7.47 -0.03 0.98
CA GLY A 40 -7.27 -1.06 2.00
C GLY A 40 -6.38 -0.56 3.14
N ILE A 41 -6.48 -1.24 4.29
CA ILE A 41 -5.75 -0.88 5.51
C ILE A 41 -4.23 -0.93 5.33
N ASP A 42 -3.71 -1.90 4.57
CA ASP A 42 -2.27 -2.09 4.38
C ASP A 42 -1.65 -0.89 3.66
N SER A 43 -2.25 -0.47 2.54
CA SER A 43 -1.80 0.72 1.81
C SER A 43 -1.95 2.00 2.61
N ALA A 44 -3.03 2.14 3.39
CA ALA A 44 -3.27 3.30 4.24
C ALA A 44 -2.26 3.38 5.39
N LEU A 45 -1.96 2.26 6.06
CA LEU A 45 -0.95 2.20 7.12
C LEU A 45 0.46 2.42 6.57
N SER A 46 0.80 1.81 5.41
CA SER A 46 2.10 2.03 4.76
C SER A 46 2.31 3.50 4.41
N ALA A 47 1.27 4.18 3.93
CA ALA A 47 1.32 5.63 3.66
C ALA A 47 1.51 6.45 4.94
N ALA A 48 0.82 6.08 6.05
CA ALA A 48 0.98 6.75 7.33
C ALA A 48 2.41 6.61 7.88
N ILE A 49 2.97 5.39 7.83
CA ILE A 49 4.36 5.13 8.22
C ILE A 49 5.33 5.96 7.34
N ALA A 50 5.09 6.00 6.03
CA ALA A 50 5.92 6.75 5.11
C ALA A 50 5.91 8.25 5.40
N VAL A 51 4.73 8.82 5.69
CA VAL A 51 4.60 10.24 6.04
C VAL A 51 5.22 10.54 7.39
N ASP A 52 5.08 9.67 8.37
CA ASP A 52 5.71 9.83 9.68
C ASP A 52 7.24 9.73 9.61
N ALA A 53 7.77 8.93 8.67
CA ALA A 53 9.19 8.73 8.45
C ALA A 53 9.86 9.84 7.63
N LEU A 54 9.18 10.34 6.58
CA LEU A 54 9.79 11.15 5.52
C LEU A 54 9.15 12.54 5.36
N GLY A 55 7.98 12.75 5.97
CA GLY A 55 7.16 13.94 5.75
C GLY A 55 6.34 13.89 4.45
N LYS A 56 5.21 14.56 4.46
CA LYS A 56 4.20 14.54 3.38
C LYS A 56 4.69 14.93 1.98
N LYS A 57 5.74 15.77 1.88
CA LYS A 57 6.29 16.21 0.59
C LYS A 57 7.08 15.13 -0.14
N ASN A 58 7.55 14.13 0.60
CA ASN A 58 8.37 13.04 0.10
C ASN A 58 7.59 11.74 -0.06
N VAL A 59 6.25 11.81 -0.03
CA VAL A 59 5.35 10.66 -0.22
C VAL A 59 4.33 10.96 -1.30
N ARG A 60 4.28 10.11 -2.32
CA ARG A 60 3.34 10.17 -3.45
C ARG A 60 2.41 8.97 -3.42
N GLY A 61 1.10 9.20 -3.45
CA GLY A 61 0.08 8.17 -3.60
C GLY A 61 -0.37 8.05 -5.06
N LEU A 62 -0.50 6.81 -5.56
CA LEU A 62 -1.15 6.52 -6.83
C LEU A 62 -2.40 5.68 -6.58
N ARG A 63 -3.53 6.11 -7.12
CA ARG A 63 -4.77 5.35 -7.17
C ARG A 63 -4.96 4.84 -8.59
N MET A 64 -5.10 3.53 -8.76
CA MET A 64 -5.15 2.88 -10.07
C MET A 64 -6.41 2.01 -10.19
N PRO A 65 -7.60 2.66 -10.34
CA PRO A 65 -8.86 1.94 -10.48
C PRO A 65 -8.93 1.14 -11.78
N SER A 66 -9.67 0.05 -11.74
CA SER A 66 -10.18 -0.68 -12.90
C SER A 66 -11.71 -0.61 -12.92
N SER A 67 -12.35 -1.19 -13.94
CA SER A 67 -13.81 -1.23 -14.08
C SER A 67 -14.55 -1.89 -12.91
N ILE A 68 -13.87 -2.73 -12.13
CA ILE A 68 -14.44 -3.46 -10.98
C ILE A 68 -14.14 -2.77 -9.64
N SER A 69 -13.36 -1.71 -9.62
CA SER A 69 -13.01 -1.00 -8.38
C SER A 69 -14.23 -0.37 -7.72
N SER A 70 -14.44 -0.63 -6.44
CA SER A 70 -15.61 -0.11 -5.71
C SER A 70 -15.50 1.38 -5.44
N LYS A 71 -16.65 2.07 -5.46
CA LYS A 71 -16.72 3.49 -5.06
C LYS A 71 -16.27 3.71 -3.60
N GLY A 72 -16.39 2.67 -2.76
CA GLY A 72 -15.94 2.70 -1.38
C GLY A 72 -14.42 2.81 -1.31
N SER A 73 -13.71 1.89 -1.95
CA SER A 73 -12.24 1.88 -1.96
C SER A 73 -11.64 3.14 -2.58
N LEU A 74 -12.27 3.69 -3.62
CA LEU A 74 -11.84 4.95 -4.21
C LEU A 74 -11.91 6.12 -3.21
N ARG A 75 -13.01 6.19 -2.43
CA ARG A 75 -13.18 7.22 -1.39
C ARG A 75 -12.21 7.01 -0.21
N GLU A 76 -11.95 5.77 0.17
CA GLU A 76 -11.02 5.46 1.26
C GLU A 76 -9.57 5.78 0.88
N ALA A 77 -9.17 5.55 -0.38
CA ALA A 77 -7.87 5.97 -0.89
C ALA A 77 -7.73 7.50 -0.89
N GLU A 78 -8.77 8.23 -1.30
CA GLU A 78 -8.82 9.69 -1.27
C GLU A 78 -8.75 10.23 0.16
N GLU A 79 -9.52 9.61 1.08
CA GLU A 79 -9.51 9.97 2.50
C GLU A 79 -8.15 9.72 3.14
N SER A 80 -7.46 8.61 2.81
CA SER A 80 -6.09 8.35 3.28
C SER A 80 -5.14 9.46 2.85
N ALA A 81 -5.18 9.85 1.59
CA ALA A 81 -4.34 10.93 1.08
C ALA A 81 -4.66 12.29 1.72
N ARG A 82 -5.96 12.58 1.93
CA ARG A 82 -6.44 13.81 2.57
C ARG A 82 -5.97 13.91 4.03
N LEU A 83 -6.13 12.83 4.81
CA LEU A 83 -5.73 12.78 6.21
C LEU A 83 -4.21 12.98 6.35
N LEU A 84 -3.43 12.41 5.46
CA LEU A 84 -1.97 12.52 5.45
C LEU A 84 -1.48 13.79 4.74
N ASN A 85 -2.36 14.52 4.06
CA ASN A 85 -2.05 15.71 3.26
C ASN A 85 -0.94 15.44 2.22
N ILE A 86 -1.02 14.29 1.54
CA ILE A 86 -0.12 13.89 0.46
C ILE A 86 -0.78 14.06 -0.91
N LYS A 87 0.06 14.15 -1.95
CA LYS A 87 -0.40 14.18 -3.33
C LYS A 87 -0.97 12.79 -3.70
N LEU A 88 -2.17 12.76 -4.25
CA LEU A 88 -2.80 11.58 -4.83
C LEU A 88 -3.04 11.80 -6.32
N GLU A 89 -2.47 10.95 -7.15
CA GLU A 89 -2.71 10.91 -8.59
C GLU A 89 -3.55 9.68 -8.94
N THR A 90 -4.38 9.81 -9.96
CA THR A 90 -5.26 8.72 -10.39
C THR A 90 -4.92 8.33 -11.83
N ILE A 91 -4.70 7.03 -12.05
CA ILE A 91 -4.46 6.43 -13.37
C ILE A 91 -5.49 5.32 -13.53
N ASP A 92 -6.51 5.52 -14.37
CA ASP A 92 -7.46 4.46 -14.72
C ASP A 92 -6.76 3.40 -15.56
N ILE A 93 -6.82 2.14 -15.13
CA ILE A 93 -6.16 1.02 -15.81
C ILE A 93 -7.12 0.22 -16.69
N SER A 94 -8.40 0.57 -16.76
CA SER A 94 -9.42 -0.20 -17.50
C SER A 94 -9.03 -0.43 -18.96
N GLY A 95 -8.63 0.62 -19.65
CA GLY A 95 -8.19 0.50 -21.05
C GLY A 95 -6.92 -0.34 -21.25
N LEU A 96 -6.03 -0.36 -20.26
CA LEU A 96 -4.85 -1.23 -20.29
C LEU A 96 -5.27 -2.70 -20.12
N VAL A 97 -6.15 -2.98 -19.17
CA VAL A 97 -6.68 -4.34 -18.94
C VAL A 97 -7.37 -4.85 -20.20
N GLU A 98 -8.28 -4.06 -20.76
CA GLU A 98 -8.96 -4.38 -22.03
C GLU A 98 -7.98 -4.65 -23.19
N SER A 99 -6.91 -3.87 -23.27
CA SER A 99 -5.87 -4.06 -24.29
C SER A 99 -5.15 -5.40 -24.12
N TYR A 100 -4.78 -5.77 -22.89
CA TYR A 100 -4.18 -7.09 -22.61
C TYR A 100 -5.14 -8.22 -22.94
N GLU A 101 -6.40 -8.16 -22.48
CA GLU A 101 -7.42 -9.15 -22.79
C GLU A 101 -7.59 -9.35 -24.30
N LYS A 102 -7.68 -8.28 -25.05
CA LYS A 102 -7.79 -8.31 -26.52
C LYS A 102 -6.60 -8.98 -27.20
N HIS A 103 -5.37 -8.69 -26.75
CA HIS A 103 -4.17 -9.29 -27.35
C HIS A 103 -4.02 -10.77 -27.02
N LEU A 104 -4.58 -11.22 -25.91
CA LEU A 104 -4.53 -12.62 -25.45
C LEU A 104 -5.77 -13.43 -25.90
N GLU A 105 -6.79 -12.81 -26.46
CA GLU A 105 -8.08 -13.44 -26.82
C GLU A 105 -7.92 -14.73 -27.61
N ASN A 106 -7.08 -14.72 -28.66
CA ASN A 106 -6.86 -15.90 -29.49
C ASN A 106 -6.15 -17.04 -28.73
N ILE A 107 -5.23 -16.68 -27.83
CA ILE A 107 -4.47 -17.66 -27.03
C ILE A 107 -5.40 -18.27 -25.96
N PHE A 108 -6.30 -17.48 -25.40
CA PHE A 108 -7.21 -17.88 -24.31
C PHE A 108 -8.58 -18.36 -24.80
N SER A 109 -8.78 -18.51 -26.12
CA SER A 109 -10.09 -18.76 -26.75
C SER A 109 -10.90 -19.94 -26.19
N ASN A 110 -10.26 -20.95 -25.62
CA ASN A 110 -10.92 -22.14 -25.05
C ASN A 110 -10.69 -22.27 -23.53
N THR A 111 -10.32 -21.17 -22.86
CA THR A 111 -10.12 -21.17 -21.40
C THR A 111 -11.23 -20.37 -20.71
N LYS A 112 -11.36 -20.56 -19.39
CA LYS A 112 -12.22 -19.73 -18.54
C LYS A 112 -11.37 -18.69 -17.84
N LYS A 113 -11.96 -17.54 -17.51
CA LYS A 113 -11.33 -16.55 -16.65
C LYS A 113 -11.02 -17.16 -15.28
N ASP A 114 -9.83 -16.86 -14.77
CA ASP A 114 -9.33 -17.32 -13.47
C ASP A 114 -8.41 -16.27 -12.83
N THR A 115 -7.50 -16.68 -11.97
CA THR A 115 -6.51 -15.78 -11.34
C THR A 115 -5.54 -15.15 -12.34
N THR A 116 -5.52 -15.57 -13.61
CA THR A 116 -4.67 -14.98 -14.64
C THR A 116 -5.04 -13.52 -14.89
N GLU A 117 -6.32 -13.23 -15.03
CA GLU A 117 -6.82 -11.88 -15.28
C GLU A 117 -6.62 -10.97 -14.05
N GLU A 118 -6.75 -11.51 -12.85
CA GLU A 118 -6.43 -10.80 -11.61
C GLU A 118 -4.94 -10.43 -11.54
N ASN A 119 -4.08 -11.39 -11.87
CA ASN A 119 -2.63 -11.20 -11.93
C ASN A 119 -2.19 -10.20 -13.01
N ILE A 120 -2.89 -10.14 -14.15
CA ILE A 120 -2.65 -9.12 -15.19
C ILE A 120 -2.90 -7.73 -14.61
N GLN A 121 -4.00 -7.51 -13.90
CA GLN A 121 -4.29 -6.22 -13.28
C GLN A 121 -3.24 -5.82 -12.25
N SER A 122 -2.81 -6.76 -11.40
CA SER A 122 -1.76 -6.52 -10.41
C SER A 122 -0.44 -6.12 -11.08
N ARG A 123 -0.04 -6.81 -12.16
CA ARG A 123 1.18 -6.50 -12.92
C ARG A 123 1.12 -5.17 -13.66
N ILE A 124 -0.03 -4.81 -14.24
CA ILE A 124 -0.24 -3.48 -14.85
C ILE A 124 0.01 -2.39 -13.81
N ARG A 125 -0.55 -2.51 -12.61
CA ARG A 125 -0.30 -1.58 -11.50
C ARG A 125 1.17 -1.53 -11.12
N GLY A 126 1.82 -2.68 -11.03
CA GLY A 126 3.25 -2.78 -10.75
C GLY A 126 4.12 -2.05 -11.78
N VAL A 127 3.83 -2.21 -13.07
CA VAL A 127 4.55 -1.50 -14.15
C VAL A 127 4.36 0.01 -14.05
N LEU A 128 3.14 0.50 -13.82
CA LEU A 128 2.86 1.93 -13.69
C LEU A 128 3.56 2.54 -12.47
N LEU A 129 3.52 1.87 -11.33
CA LEU A 129 4.23 2.28 -10.11
C LEU A 129 5.74 2.35 -10.34
N MET A 130 6.33 1.35 -10.99
CA MET A 130 7.75 1.34 -11.31
C MET A 130 8.13 2.43 -12.32
N ALA A 131 7.28 2.72 -13.30
CA ALA A 131 7.51 3.81 -14.24
C ALA A 131 7.58 5.17 -13.54
N VAL A 132 6.67 5.42 -12.59
CA VAL A 132 6.68 6.65 -11.76
C VAL A 132 7.91 6.67 -10.86
N SER A 133 8.22 5.57 -10.18
CA SER A 133 9.42 5.40 -9.34
C SER A 133 10.69 5.78 -10.11
N ASN A 134 10.89 5.17 -11.28
CA ASN A 134 12.07 5.44 -12.11
C ASN A 134 12.13 6.88 -12.63
N LYS A 135 10.97 7.44 -12.99
CA LYS A 135 10.91 8.80 -13.57
C LYS A 135 11.27 9.88 -12.58
N PHE A 136 10.86 9.70 -11.31
CA PHE A 136 11.03 10.73 -10.28
C PHE A 136 12.15 10.43 -9.28
N GLY A 137 12.79 9.26 -9.35
CA GLY A 137 13.79 8.83 -8.37
C GLY A 137 13.18 8.58 -6.98
N GLU A 138 11.89 8.29 -6.93
CA GLU A 138 11.16 7.93 -5.72
C GLU A 138 11.18 6.39 -5.58
N MET A 139 11.48 5.87 -4.40
CA MET A 139 11.46 4.43 -4.17
C MET A 139 10.03 3.91 -4.16
N LEU A 140 9.73 2.85 -4.89
CA LEU A 140 8.45 2.15 -4.76
C LEU A 140 8.40 1.42 -3.43
N LEU A 141 7.37 1.76 -2.62
CA LEU A 141 7.07 1.12 -1.35
C LEU A 141 5.99 0.06 -1.56
N SER A 142 6.33 -1.19 -1.28
CA SER A 142 5.38 -2.31 -1.29
C SER A 142 4.52 -2.28 -0.02
N THR A 143 3.27 -2.74 -0.13
CA THR A 143 2.28 -2.66 0.95
C THR A 143 1.80 -4.02 1.46
N GLY A 144 2.34 -5.13 0.95
CA GLY A 144 1.97 -6.49 1.38
C GLY A 144 2.36 -6.76 2.83
N ASN A 145 1.51 -7.45 3.57
CA ASN A 145 1.77 -7.86 4.95
C ASN A 145 2.28 -9.31 5.03
N LYS A 146 2.71 -9.73 6.23
CA LYS A 146 3.27 -11.06 6.46
C LYS A 146 2.27 -12.18 6.20
N SER A 147 0.99 -12.00 6.53
CA SER A 147 -0.05 -13.02 6.30
C SER A 147 -0.19 -13.32 4.81
N GLU A 148 -0.32 -12.28 3.97
CA GLU A 148 -0.42 -12.42 2.51
C GLU A 148 0.81 -13.15 1.91
N ILE A 149 2.01 -12.73 2.32
CA ILE A 149 3.26 -13.35 1.86
C ILE A 149 3.34 -14.82 2.30
N SER A 150 2.94 -15.13 3.53
CA SER A 150 3.06 -16.48 4.10
C SER A 150 2.15 -17.51 3.42
N VAL A 151 0.97 -17.09 2.93
CA VAL A 151 0.03 -17.98 2.21
C VAL A 151 0.18 -17.90 0.69
N GLY A 152 1.12 -17.09 0.18
CA GLY A 152 1.32 -16.90 -1.25
C GLY A 152 0.23 -16.10 -1.93
N TYR A 153 -0.55 -15.31 -1.18
CA TYR A 153 -1.58 -14.42 -1.71
C TYR A 153 -0.97 -13.11 -2.20
N THR A 154 -0.10 -13.24 -3.19
CA THR A 154 0.67 -12.14 -3.77
C THR A 154 0.98 -12.44 -5.24
N THR A 155 1.13 -11.40 -6.04
CA THR A 155 1.45 -11.51 -7.46
C THR A 155 2.89 -11.10 -7.72
N ILE A 156 3.71 -12.05 -8.20
CA ILE A 156 5.09 -11.77 -8.62
C ILE A 156 5.05 -10.76 -9.78
N TYR A 157 5.92 -9.73 -9.70
CA TYR A 157 5.96 -8.60 -10.64
C TYR A 157 4.69 -7.73 -10.63
N GLY A 158 3.83 -7.87 -9.61
CA GLY A 158 2.64 -7.06 -9.38
C GLY A 158 2.72 -6.31 -8.06
N ASP A 159 1.91 -6.70 -7.10
CA ASP A 159 1.84 -6.09 -5.77
C ASP A 159 3.08 -6.33 -4.88
N MET A 160 3.92 -7.32 -5.24
CA MET A 160 5.23 -7.54 -4.59
C MET A 160 6.32 -6.58 -5.07
N ASN A 161 6.08 -5.78 -6.10
CA ASN A 161 7.06 -4.81 -6.59
C ASN A 161 7.37 -3.77 -5.52
N GLY A 162 8.65 -3.45 -5.36
CA GLY A 162 9.10 -2.39 -4.48
C GLY A 162 10.52 -2.59 -3.95
N GLY A 163 11.15 -1.50 -3.56
CA GLY A 163 12.48 -1.50 -2.97
C GLY A 163 12.47 -1.76 -1.46
N PHE A 164 11.33 -1.54 -0.80
CA PHE A 164 11.15 -1.73 0.63
C PHE A 164 9.69 -2.08 0.96
N ASN A 165 9.49 -2.86 2.02
CA ASN A 165 8.16 -3.22 2.51
C ASN A 165 8.12 -3.05 4.04
N VAL A 166 7.37 -2.05 4.52
CA VAL A 166 7.27 -1.73 5.95
C VAL A 166 6.42 -2.71 6.74
N LEU A 167 5.54 -3.47 6.09
CA LEU A 167 4.61 -4.40 6.72
C LEU A 167 5.02 -5.88 6.57
N LYS A 168 6.15 -6.18 5.95
CA LYS A 168 6.57 -7.56 5.62
C LYS A 168 6.66 -8.51 6.84
N ASP A 169 6.92 -7.97 8.03
CA ASP A 169 7.05 -8.71 9.28
C ASP A 169 5.81 -8.58 10.20
N ALA A 170 4.79 -7.83 9.77
CA ALA A 170 3.53 -7.64 10.50
C ALA A 170 2.44 -8.58 9.97
N TYR A 171 1.85 -9.40 10.84
CA TYR A 171 0.65 -10.15 10.52
C TYR A 171 -0.55 -9.22 10.33
N LYS A 172 -1.59 -9.66 9.64
CA LYS A 172 -2.81 -8.86 9.39
C LYS A 172 -3.41 -8.29 10.68
N THR A 173 -3.42 -9.07 11.74
CA THR A 173 -3.85 -8.64 13.08
C THR A 173 -2.98 -7.52 13.66
N ASP A 174 -1.65 -7.60 13.45
CA ASP A 174 -0.73 -6.51 13.85
C ASP A 174 -0.98 -5.24 13.03
N VAL A 175 -1.27 -5.36 11.73
CA VAL A 175 -1.59 -4.21 10.87
C VAL A 175 -2.76 -3.42 11.42
N TYR A 176 -3.86 -4.10 11.80
CA TYR A 176 -5.02 -3.46 12.43
C TYR A 176 -4.68 -2.83 13.78
N ALA A 177 -3.94 -3.55 14.63
CA ALA A 177 -3.55 -3.06 15.94
C ALA A 177 -2.63 -1.83 15.86
N ILE A 178 -1.65 -1.85 14.95
CA ILE A 178 -0.73 -0.73 14.71
C ILE A 178 -1.47 0.48 14.14
N ALA A 179 -2.37 0.28 13.17
CA ALA A 179 -3.14 1.37 12.58
C ALA A 179 -4.06 2.05 13.61
N LYS A 180 -4.74 1.25 14.45
CA LYS A 180 -5.55 1.77 15.55
C LYS A 180 -4.68 2.53 16.55
N TRP A 181 -3.57 1.93 16.98
CA TRP A 181 -2.63 2.57 17.90
C TRP A 181 -2.14 3.92 17.36
N ARG A 182 -1.76 4.00 16.06
CA ARG A 182 -1.28 5.24 15.47
C ARG A 182 -2.36 6.33 15.40
N ASN A 183 -3.60 5.98 15.15
CA ASN A 183 -4.72 6.94 15.18
C ASN A 183 -4.98 7.53 16.58
N GLU A 184 -4.66 6.79 17.63
CA GLU A 184 -4.86 7.19 19.03
C GLU A 184 -3.60 7.83 19.64
N ASN A 185 -2.43 7.66 19.00
CA ASN A 185 -1.14 8.09 19.55
C ASN A 185 -0.37 8.96 18.57
N PHE A 186 0.30 9.96 19.10
CA PHE A 186 1.17 10.87 18.36
C PHE A 186 2.48 11.09 19.11
N SER A 187 3.59 11.11 18.38
CA SER A 187 4.91 11.49 18.92
C SER A 187 5.44 12.70 18.18
N LYS A 188 6.15 13.58 18.89
CA LYS A 188 6.83 14.74 18.29
C LYS A 188 7.91 14.35 17.27
N ASN A 189 8.33 13.08 17.28
CA ASN A 189 9.30 12.54 16.32
C ASN A 189 8.63 12.13 14.99
N PHE A 190 7.30 12.12 14.90
CA PHE A 190 6.58 11.81 13.67
C PHE A 190 6.50 13.08 12.80
N MET A 191 6.84 12.96 11.53
CA MET A 191 6.75 14.08 10.57
C MET A 191 5.32 14.26 10.01
N GLY A 192 4.45 13.32 10.26
CA GLY A 192 3.04 13.31 9.86
C GLY A 192 2.14 14.11 10.82
N PRO A 193 0.84 14.21 10.50
CA PRO A 193 -0.12 14.95 11.31
C PRO A 193 -0.50 14.22 12.61
N ASN A 194 -0.94 14.98 13.59
CA ASN A 194 -1.56 14.46 14.79
C ASN A 194 -3.00 13.98 14.51
N GLY A 195 -3.49 13.01 15.29
CA GLY A 195 -4.84 12.47 15.21
C GLY A 195 -4.97 11.35 14.17
N ILE A 196 -6.17 11.22 13.57
CA ILE A 196 -6.51 10.16 12.66
C ILE A 196 -5.73 10.29 11.35
N VAL A 197 -4.93 9.28 11.01
CA VAL A 197 -4.12 9.19 9.79
C VAL A 197 -4.50 8.00 8.90
N VAL A 198 -5.11 6.96 9.50
CA VAL A 198 -5.68 5.82 8.77
C VAL A 198 -7.20 5.96 8.84
N PRO A 199 -7.94 5.94 7.70
CA PRO A 199 -9.39 6.09 7.69
C PRO A 199 -10.08 5.04 8.57
N ILE A 200 -11.07 5.46 9.36
CA ILE A 200 -11.83 4.54 10.23
C ILE A 200 -12.51 3.43 9.42
N LYS A 201 -12.98 3.75 8.21
CA LYS A 201 -13.61 2.76 7.32
C LYS A 201 -12.63 1.68 6.88
N SER A 202 -11.36 2.01 6.65
CA SER A 202 -10.32 1.02 6.34
C SER A 202 -10.03 0.09 7.53
N LEU A 203 -10.27 0.53 8.77
CA LEU A 203 -10.15 -0.29 9.98
C LEU A 203 -11.34 -1.24 10.19
N THR A 204 -12.50 -0.96 9.62
CA THR A 204 -13.75 -1.72 9.87
C THR A 204 -14.22 -2.52 8.67
N LYS A 205 -13.73 -2.22 7.48
CA LYS A 205 -14.06 -2.93 6.24
C LYS A 205 -13.40 -4.31 6.22
N PRO A 206 -14.13 -5.37 5.83
CA PRO A 206 -13.51 -6.66 5.54
C PRO A 206 -12.43 -6.52 4.47
N PRO A 207 -11.32 -7.26 4.58
CA PRO A 207 -10.27 -7.22 3.56
C PRO A 207 -10.79 -7.70 2.21
N SER A 208 -10.36 -7.05 1.13
CA SER A 208 -10.62 -7.47 -0.25
C SER A 208 -9.62 -6.81 -1.20
N ALA A 209 -8.98 -7.59 -2.05
CA ALA A 209 -8.07 -7.09 -3.08
C ALA A 209 -8.80 -6.42 -4.26
N GLU A 210 -10.13 -6.61 -4.38
CA GLU A 210 -10.97 -6.07 -5.47
C GLU A 210 -10.40 -6.34 -6.89
N LEU A 211 -9.88 -7.55 -7.10
CA LEU A 211 -9.36 -8.01 -8.39
C LEU A 211 -10.42 -8.75 -9.21
N SER A 212 -11.49 -9.21 -8.55
CA SER A 212 -12.67 -9.83 -9.17
C SER A 212 -13.97 -9.37 -8.51
N LEU A 213 -15.10 -9.58 -9.20
CA LEU A 213 -16.42 -9.20 -8.68
C LEU A 213 -16.78 -10.03 -7.43
N ASN A 214 -17.22 -9.35 -6.37
CA ASN A 214 -17.61 -9.95 -5.08
C ASN A 214 -16.51 -10.69 -4.32
N GLN A 215 -15.25 -10.42 -4.64
CA GLN A 215 -14.11 -11.00 -3.93
C GLN A 215 -14.16 -10.62 -2.45
N LYS A 216 -13.96 -11.63 -1.60
CA LYS A 216 -13.74 -11.48 -0.15
C LYS A 216 -12.49 -12.27 0.18
N ASP A 217 -11.52 -11.59 0.75
CA ASP A 217 -10.32 -12.23 1.27
C ASP A 217 -10.70 -12.78 2.67
N GLN A 218 -11.07 -14.04 2.72
CA GLN A 218 -11.34 -14.72 4.00
C GLN A 218 -10.09 -15.53 4.34
N ASP A 219 -9.58 -15.32 5.55
CA ASP A 219 -8.66 -16.25 6.18
C ASP A 219 -9.46 -17.54 6.47
N ASN A 220 -9.19 -18.60 5.72
CA ASN A 220 -9.67 -19.95 6.03
C ASN A 220 -8.71 -20.63 6.98
#